data_c265209d8af852c7321bf654f9dd335e
#
_entry.id   c265209d8af852c7321bf654f9dd335e
#
_cell.length_a   1.000
_cell.length_b   1.000
_cell.length_c   1.000
_cell.angle_alpha   90.00
_cell.angle_beta   90.00
_cell.angle_gamma   90.00
#
_symmetry.space_group_name_H-M   'P 1'
#
loop_
_entity.id
_entity.type
_entity.pdbx_description
1 polymer ?
#
loop_
_entity_poly.entity_id
_entity_poly.type
_entity_poly.pdbx_seq_one_letter_code
_entity_poly.pdbx_strand_id
1 'polypeptide(L)'
;YLAQSERLPEQAWLLRLVPKTLLNTGSLIAVVLAVLVYFFIWRTTIGYRIRAVGFNAEAARFSGINVPFNQALSLTLAGGFAGIAGAIEVMGVQHRLLEGITSGYGFSGIVAALFGGLHPLGTIPASILFGALLVGGDKMQRAVQVPNSLIDAILGLVVLFVVGSAL
;
A
#
# COMPACT_ATOMS: atom_id res chain seq x y z
N TYR A 1 -14.72 -2.70 -25.21
CA TYR A 1 -14.22 -1.31 -24.98
C TYR A 1 -14.03 -1.16 -23.49
N LEU A 2 -12.78 -1.02 -23.03
CA LEU A 2 -12.49 -0.62 -21.64
C LEU A 2 -12.74 0.90 -21.55
N ALA A 3 -13.53 1.32 -20.57
CA ALA A 3 -13.74 2.73 -20.31
C ALA A 3 -12.41 3.35 -19.84
N GLN A 4 -11.95 4.35 -20.58
CA GLN A 4 -10.68 5.03 -20.27
C GLN A 4 -10.82 6.52 -20.51
N SER A 5 -10.16 7.33 -19.66
CA SER A 5 -10.08 8.77 -19.86
C SER A 5 -9.08 9.12 -20.96
N GLU A 6 -9.13 10.37 -21.42
CA GLU A 6 -8.04 10.94 -22.21
C GLU A 6 -6.72 10.89 -21.45
N ARG A 7 -5.62 10.88 -22.19
CA ARG A 7 -4.27 10.91 -21.59
C ARG A 7 -4.06 12.23 -20.87
N LEU A 8 -3.48 12.16 -19.68
CA LEU A 8 -3.05 13.33 -18.96
C LEU A 8 -1.95 14.08 -19.76
N PRO A 9 -1.96 15.42 -19.73
CA PRO A 9 -0.90 16.23 -20.37
C PRO A 9 0.47 15.88 -19.75
N GLU A 10 1.52 15.91 -20.54
CA GLU A 10 2.87 15.53 -20.13
C GLU A 10 3.39 16.30 -18.91
N GLN A 11 2.87 17.51 -18.70
CA GLN A 11 3.19 18.35 -17.54
C GLN A 11 2.70 17.76 -16.20
N ALA A 12 1.70 16.87 -16.21
CA ALA A 12 1.19 16.19 -15.02
C ALA A 12 1.86 14.84 -14.75
N TRP A 13 2.84 14.44 -15.57
CA TRP A 13 3.53 13.17 -15.39
C TRP A 13 4.60 13.28 -14.31
N LEU A 14 4.70 12.25 -13.49
CA LEU A 14 5.78 12.12 -12.53
C LEU A 14 7.10 11.81 -13.27
N LEU A 15 8.16 12.51 -12.89
CA LEU A 15 9.51 12.31 -13.44
C LEU A 15 9.99 10.88 -13.21
N ARG A 16 10.50 10.24 -14.25
CA ARG A 16 11.13 8.92 -14.15
C ARG A 16 12.54 9.08 -13.56
N LEU A 17 12.82 8.37 -12.48
CA LEU A 17 14.13 8.41 -11.82
C LEU A 17 15.20 7.67 -12.61
N VAL A 18 14.81 6.60 -13.32
CA VAL A 18 15.73 5.80 -14.14
C VAL A 18 15.12 5.64 -15.53
N PRO A 19 15.83 6.04 -16.60
CA PRO A 19 15.35 5.87 -17.97
C PRO A 19 15.12 4.37 -18.25
N LYS A 20 14.03 4.05 -18.95
CA LYS A 20 13.57 2.69 -19.30
C LYS A 20 13.01 1.85 -18.14
N THR A 21 12.79 2.41 -16.93
CA THR A 21 12.12 1.73 -15.81
C THR A 21 10.82 2.43 -15.43
N LEU A 22 9.95 1.71 -14.70
CA LEU A 22 8.74 2.28 -14.13
C LEU A 22 9.01 3.00 -12.80
N LEU A 23 10.27 3.05 -12.35
CA LEU A 23 10.67 3.80 -11.17
C LEU A 23 10.50 5.30 -11.43
N ASN A 24 9.54 5.89 -10.74
CA ASN A 24 9.21 7.29 -10.84
C ASN A 24 9.37 7.99 -9.47
N THR A 25 9.23 9.29 -9.44
CA THR A 25 9.27 10.10 -8.21
C THR A 25 8.23 9.65 -7.17
N GLY A 26 7.17 8.96 -7.59
CA GLY A 26 6.16 8.39 -6.69
C GLY A 26 6.72 7.37 -5.72
N SER A 27 7.68 6.53 -6.14
CA SER A 27 8.34 5.57 -5.23
C SER A 27 9.13 6.27 -4.12
N LEU A 28 9.76 7.38 -4.44
CA LEU A 28 10.49 8.20 -3.47
C LEU A 28 9.52 8.88 -2.50
N ILE A 29 8.40 9.40 -3.01
CA ILE A 29 7.31 9.96 -2.20
C ILE A 29 6.77 8.90 -1.24
N ALA A 30 6.56 7.65 -1.70
CA ALA A 30 6.08 6.57 -0.86
C ALA A 30 7.04 6.26 0.31
N VAL A 31 8.35 6.22 0.06
CA VAL A 31 9.36 6.02 1.11
C VAL A 31 9.36 7.18 2.10
N VAL A 32 9.33 8.42 1.63
CA VAL A 32 9.26 9.61 2.49
C VAL A 32 7.99 9.58 3.34
N LEU A 33 6.85 9.25 2.76
CA LEU A 33 5.59 9.11 3.48
C LEU A 33 5.66 8.01 4.56
N ALA A 34 6.28 6.87 4.27
CA ALA A 34 6.44 5.79 5.25
C ALA A 34 7.28 6.26 6.45
N VAL A 35 8.36 7.03 6.21
CA VAL A 35 9.17 7.61 7.28
C VAL A 35 8.36 8.66 8.07
N LEU A 36 7.62 9.53 7.40
CA LEU A 36 6.75 10.51 8.08
C LEU A 36 5.67 9.82 8.93
N VAL A 37 5.03 8.76 8.42
CA VAL A 37 4.06 7.97 9.18
C VAL A 37 4.72 7.31 10.39
N TYR A 38 5.95 6.83 10.24
CA TYR A 38 6.71 6.30 11.37
C TYR A 38 6.87 7.36 12.47
N PHE A 39 7.37 8.54 12.14
CA PHE A 39 7.50 9.63 13.10
C PHE A 39 6.15 10.02 13.71
N PHE A 40 5.11 10.14 12.89
CA PHE A 40 3.77 10.49 13.33
C PHE A 40 3.24 9.48 14.36
N ILE A 41 3.33 8.18 14.06
CA ILE A 41 2.77 7.13 14.92
C ILE A 41 3.60 6.92 16.19
N TRP A 42 4.95 7.02 16.12
CA TRP A 42 5.82 6.71 17.26
C TRP A 42 6.26 7.92 18.08
N ARG A 43 6.23 9.11 17.50
CA ARG A 43 6.74 10.32 18.13
C ARG A 43 5.68 11.37 18.49
N THR A 44 4.40 11.13 18.18
CA THR A 44 3.33 12.08 18.52
C THR A 44 2.33 11.49 19.52
N THR A 45 1.68 12.37 20.26
CA THR A 45 0.60 12.01 21.21
C THR A 45 -0.62 11.44 20.50
N ILE A 46 -0.91 11.91 19.28
CA ILE A 46 -2.01 11.39 18.45
C ILE A 46 -1.69 9.97 18.01
N GLY A 47 -0.48 9.71 17.52
CA GLY A 47 -0.04 8.36 17.17
C GLY A 47 -0.06 7.40 18.35
N TYR A 48 0.32 7.86 19.54
CA TYR A 48 0.20 7.07 20.76
C TYR A 48 -1.26 6.67 21.04
N ARG A 49 -2.21 7.62 20.96
CA ARG A 49 -3.64 7.35 21.15
C ARG A 49 -4.18 6.36 20.13
N ILE A 50 -3.82 6.51 18.86
CA ILE A 50 -4.21 5.58 17.80
C ILE A 50 -3.71 4.16 18.10
N ARG A 51 -2.44 4.01 18.50
CA ARG A 51 -1.88 2.70 18.88
C ARG A 51 -2.53 2.12 20.12
N ALA A 52 -2.77 2.93 21.14
CA ALA A 52 -3.45 2.49 22.37
C ALA A 52 -4.86 1.94 22.08
N VAL A 53 -5.62 2.63 21.23
CA VAL A 53 -6.94 2.17 20.75
C VAL A 53 -6.82 0.88 19.94
N GLY A 54 -5.77 0.75 19.11
CA GLY A 54 -5.51 -0.45 18.32
C GLY A 54 -5.17 -1.67 19.16
N PHE A 55 -4.43 -1.51 20.25
CA PHE A 55 -4.10 -2.61 21.17
C PHE A 55 -5.29 -3.05 22.02
N ASN A 56 -5.99 -2.12 22.63
CA ASN A 56 -7.16 -2.42 23.42
C ASN A 56 -8.05 -1.16 23.54
N ALA A 57 -9.14 -1.17 22.78
CA ALA A 57 -10.08 -0.05 22.73
C ALA A 57 -10.77 0.19 24.08
N GLU A 58 -11.04 -0.87 24.85
CA GLU A 58 -11.72 -0.78 26.13
C GLU A 58 -10.79 -0.15 27.19
N ALA A 59 -9.55 -0.63 27.30
CA ALA A 59 -8.55 -0.05 28.17
C ALA A 59 -8.24 1.43 27.83
N ALA A 60 -8.17 1.75 26.53
CA ALA A 60 -8.00 3.12 26.07
C ALA A 60 -9.15 4.02 26.48
N ARG A 61 -10.39 3.51 26.42
CA ARG A 61 -11.58 4.23 26.88
C ARG A 61 -11.53 4.52 28.38
N PHE A 62 -11.15 3.56 29.21
CA PHE A 62 -10.97 3.75 30.65
C PHE A 62 -9.87 4.77 30.98
N SER A 63 -8.87 4.88 30.11
CA SER A 63 -7.80 5.89 30.23
C SER A 63 -8.21 7.29 29.71
N GLY A 64 -9.49 7.50 29.38
CA GLY A 64 -10.01 8.78 28.90
C GLY A 64 -9.73 9.10 27.44
N ILE A 65 -9.26 8.12 26.64
CA ILE A 65 -9.03 8.31 25.20
C ILE A 65 -10.36 8.19 24.44
N ASN A 66 -10.66 9.17 23.60
CA ASN A 66 -11.85 9.13 22.75
C ASN A 66 -11.65 8.09 21.61
N VAL A 67 -12.15 6.88 21.82
CA VAL A 67 -12.00 5.75 20.90
C VAL A 67 -12.60 6.04 19.52
N PRO A 68 -13.89 6.46 19.38
CA PRO A 68 -14.49 6.67 18.05
C PRO A 68 -13.77 7.77 17.25
N PHE A 69 -13.30 8.83 17.90
CA PHE A 69 -12.52 9.87 17.23
C PHE A 69 -11.20 9.33 16.66
N ASN A 70 -10.46 8.55 17.45
CA ASN A 70 -9.18 7.99 16.98
C ASN A 70 -9.37 6.92 15.90
N GLN A 71 -10.45 6.15 15.92
CA GLN A 71 -10.81 5.23 14.86
C GLN A 71 -11.16 5.98 13.56
N ALA A 72 -12.01 7.01 13.63
CA ALA A 72 -12.35 7.84 12.49
C ALA A 72 -11.11 8.52 11.90
N LEU A 73 -10.22 9.04 12.75
CA LEU A 73 -8.97 9.68 12.32
C LEU A 73 -8.06 8.70 11.59
N SER A 74 -7.89 7.48 12.11
CA SER A 74 -7.05 6.46 11.45
C SER A 74 -7.59 6.03 10.10
N LEU A 75 -8.92 5.89 9.97
CA LEU A 75 -9.59 5.59 8.69
C LEU A 75 -9.44 6.75 7.69
N THR A 76 -9.59 7.99 8.14
CA THR A 76 -9.41 9.18 7.31
C THR A 76 -7.98 9.28 6.77
N LEU A 77 -6.98 9.03 7.63
CA LEU A 77 -5.57 8.99 7.22
C LEU A 77 -5.31 7.86 6.21
N ALA A 78 -5.85 6.66 6.46
CA ALA A 78 -5.72 5.53 5.55
C ALA A 78 -6.34 5.85 4.17
N GLY A 79 -7.53 6.47 4.14
CA GLY A 79 -8.17 6.95 2.91
C GLY A 79 -7.33 7.99 2.18
N GLY A 80 -6.72 8.93 2.91
CA GLY A 80 -5.79 9.92 2.35
C GLY A 80 -4.58 9.27 1.66
N PHE A 81 -3.94 8.30 2.32
CA PHE A 81 -2.81 7.56 1.73
C PHE A 81 -3.24 6.73 0.53
N ALA A 82 -4.41 6.10 0.55
CA ALA A 82 -4.96 5.39 -0.59
C ALA A 82 -5.19 6.33 -1.79
N GLY A 83 -5.69 7.54 -1.54
CA GLY A 83 -5.85 8.58 -2.57
C GLY A 83 -4.52 9.00 -3.18
N ILE A 84 -3.48 9.22 -2.37
CA ILE A 84 -2.12 9.53 -2.83
C ILE A 84 -1.55 8.37 -3.67
N ALA A 85 -1.74 7.13 -3.23
CA ALA A 85 -1.29 5.94 -3.98
C ALA A 85 -1.97 5.85 -5.35
N GLY A 86 -3.29 6.09 -5.42
CA GLY A 86 -4.03 6.15 -6.68
C GLY A 86 -3.55 7.28 -7.60
N ALA A 87 -3.27 8.45 -7.05
CA ALA A 87 -2.72 9.57 -7.82
C ALA A 87 -1.33 9.25 -8.39
N ILE A 88 -0.45 8.62 -7.60
CA ILE A 88 0.87 8.19 -8.04
C ILE A 88 0.76 7.16 -9.17
N GLU A 89 -0.17 6.20 -9.06
CA GLU A 89 -0.40 5.20 -10.10
C GLU A 89 -0.85 5.83 -11.42
N VAL A 90 -1.82 6.75 -11.34
CA VAL A 90 -2.33 7.44 -12.53
C VAL A 90 -1.28 8.34 -13.17
N MET A 91 -0.59 9.17 -12.38
CA MET A 91 0.36 10.16 -12.91
C MET A 91 1.74 9.55 -13.22
N GLY A 92 2.12 8.47 -12.54
CA GLY A 92 3.46 7.87 -12.65
C GLY A 92 3.56 6.69 -13.61
N VAL A 93 2.48 5.91 -13.76
CA VAL A 93 2.51 4.64 -14.48
C VAL A 93 1.56 4.64 -15.68
N GLN A 94 0.28 4.88 -15.44
CA GLN A 94 -0.78 4.68 -16.46
C GLN A 94 -0.97 5.91 -17.36
N HIS A 95 -0.74 7.11 -16.85
CA HIS A 95 -0.96 8.40 -17.50
C HIS A 95 -2.40 8.63 -17.99
N ARG A 96 -3.35 7.82 -17.52
CA ARG A 96 -4.79 7.89 -17.78
C ARG A 96 -5.55 7.09 -16.74
N LEU A 97 -6.83 7.40 -16.55
CA LEU A 97 -7.73 6.60 -15.74
C LEU A 97 -8.23 5.42 -16.59
N LEU A 98 -8.04 4.22 -16.08
CA LEU A 98 -8.53 2.98 -16.67
C LEU A 98 -9.56 2.35 -15.73
N GLU A 99 -10.59 1.75 -16.29
CA GLU A 99 -11.48 0.90 -15.50
C GLU A 99 -10.68 -0.29 -14.94
N GLY A 100 -10.84 -0.54 -13.62
CA GLY A 100 -10.11 -1.62 -12.95
C GLY A 100 -8.63 -1.33 -12.61
N ILE A 101 -8.20 -0.06 -12.65
CA ILE A 101 -6.81 0.36 -12.38
C ILE A 101 -6.27 -0.16 -11.05
N THR A 102 -7.14 -0.39 -10.07
CA THR A 102 -6.75 -0.87 -8.73
C THR A 102 -6.32 -2.34 -8.71
N SER A 103 -6.73 -3.16 -9.70
CA SER A 103 -6.27 -4.55 -9.94
C SER A 103 -5.96 -5.39 -8.68
N GLY A 104 -6.67 -5.15 -7.56
CA GLY A 104 -6.42 -5.83 -6.28
C GLY A 104 -5.24 -5.29 -5.46
N TYR A 105 -4.60 -4.20 -5.87
CA TYR A 105 -3.45 -3.62 -5.12
C TYR A 105 -3.78 -3.27 -3.66
N GLY A 106 -5.03 -2.88 -3.36
CA GLY A 106 -5.45 -2.64 -1.98
C GLY A 106 -5.34 -3.89 -1.11
N PHE A 107 -5.72 -5.05 -1.66
CA PHE A 107 -5.61 -6.32 -0.95
C PHE A 107 -4.15 -6.73 -0.76
N SER A 108 -3.33 -6.62 -1.80
CA SER A 108 -1.89 -6.88 -1.73
C SER A 108 -1.19 -5.94 -0.75
N GLY A 109 -1.66 -4.69 -0.62
CA GLY A 109 -1.16 -3.73 0.35
C GLY A 109 -1.42 -4.14 1.81
N ILE A 110 -2.59 -4.70 2.10
CA ILE A 110 -2.91 -5.25 3.44
C ILE A 110 -1.94 -6.39 3.77
N VAL A 111 -1.71 -7.29 2.82
CA VAL A 111 -0.77 -8.41 2.98
C VAL A 111 0.65 -7.91 3.23
N ALA A 112 1.12 -6.93 2.45
CA ALA A 112 2.43 -6.34 2.64
C ALA A 112 2.56 -5.65 4.00
N ALA A 113 1.50 -5.00 4.49
CA ALA A 113 1.50 -4.37 5.81
C ALA A 113 1.59 -5.40 6.95
N LEU A 114 0.85 -6.51 6.84
CA LEU A 114 0.92 -7.62 7.79
C LEU A 114 2.30 -8.27 7.79
N PHE A 115 2.85 -8.54 6.60
CA PHE A 115 4.19 -9.08 6.45
C PHE A 115 5.28 -8.15 7.01
N GLY A 116 5.09 -6.84 6.89
CA GLY A 116 5.94 -5.81 7.49
C GLY A 116 5.79 -5.66 9.00
N GLY A 117 4.98 -6.52 9.66
CA GLY A 117 4.73 -6.49 11.11
C GLY A 117 3.91 -5.27 11.55
N LEU A 118 3.04 -4.74 10.69
CA LEU A 118 2.25 -3.52 10.93
C LEU A 118 3.13 -2.30 11.29
N HIS A 119 4.40 -2.33 10.88
CA HIS A 119 5.36 -1.27 11.15
C HIS A 119 5.65 -0.49 9.86
N PRO A 120 5.57 0.85 9.84
CA PRO A 120 5.74 1.63 8.61
C PRO A 120 7.06 1.39 7.89
N LEU A 121 8.17 1.24 8.61
CA LEU A 121 9.47 0.95 8.01
C LEU A 121 9.59 -0.51 7.54
N GLY A 122 8.91 -1.46 8.21
CA GLY A 122 8.84 -2.86 7.80
C GLY A 122 8.01 -3.06 6.53
N THR A 123 7.03 -2.20 6.31
CA THR A 123 6.20 -2.24 5.10
C THR A 123 6.98 -1.90 3.83
N ILE A 124 8.08 -1.13 3.92
CA ILE A 124 8.92 -0.79 2.76
C ILE A 124 9.53 -2.04 2.11
N PRO A 125 10.35 -2.85 2.80
CA PRO A 125 10.92 -4.07 2.20
C PRO A 125 9.83 -5.09 1.84
N ALA A 126 8.76 -5.19 2.63
CA ALA A 126 7.62 -6.03 2.31
C ALA A 126 6.96 -5.64 0.97
N SER A 127 6.71 -4.35 0.75
CA SER A 127 6.12 -3.86 -0.51
C SER A 127 7.01 -4.10 -1.71
N ILE A 128 8.33 -3.97 -1.56
CA ILE A 128 9.31 -4.26 -2.62
C ILE A 128 9.26 -5.76 -2.97
N LEU A 129 9.22 -6.62 -1.97
CA LEU A 129 9.13 -8.07 -2.17
C LEU A 129 7.85 -8.47 -2.89
N PHE A 130 6.69 -7.99 -2.41
CA PHE A 130 5.40 -8.29 -3.04
C PHE A 130 5.28 -7.67 -4.44
N GLY A 131 5.79 -6.45 -4.64
CA GLY A 131 5.86 -5.82 -5.95
C GLY A 131 6.71 -6.62 -6.93
N ALA A 132 7.86 -7.14 -6.48
CA ALA A 132 8.72 -8.00 -7.29
C ALA A 132 8.04 -9.34 -7.64
N LEU A 133 7.30 -9.94 -6.70
CA LEU A 133 6.52 -11.16 -6.96
C LEU A 133 5.41 -10.92 -8.00
N LEU A 134 4.64 -9.85 -7.87
CA LEU A 134 3.57 -9.50 -8.81
C LEU A 134 4.12 -9.24 -10.21
N VAL A 135 5.14 -8.38 -10.33
CA VAL A 135 5.77 -8.08 -11.64
C VAL A 135 6.48 -9.28 -12.22
N GLY A 136 7.13 -10.09 -11.37
CA GLY A 136 7.78 -11.34 -11.79
C GLY A 136 6.75 -12.35 -12.31
N GLY A 137 5.62 -12.46 -11.65
CA GLY A 137 4.50 -13.30 -12.05
C GLY A 137 3.93 -12.91 -13.41
N ASP A 138 3.65 -11.63 -13.61
CA ASP A 138 3.18 -11.11 -14.90
C ASP A 138 4.16 -11.39 -16.05
N LYS A 139 5.46 -11.29 -15.79
CA LYS A 139 6.50 -11.63 -16.77
C LYS A 139 6.53 -13.13 -17.05
N MET A 140 6.42 -13.97 -16.02
CA MET A 140 6.33 -15.43 -16.19
C MET A 140 5.12 -15.84 -17.03
N GLN A 141 3.96 -15.23 -16.76
CA GLN A 141 2.75 -15.49 -17.54
C GLN A 141 2.96 -15.21 -19.03
N ARG A 142 3.60 -14.08 -19.35
CA ARG A 142 3.87 -13.71 -20.75
C ARG A 142 4.94 -14.56 -21.41
N ALA A 143 5.94 -15.05 -20.67
CA ALA A 143 7.05 -15.81 -21.19
C ALA A 143 6.75 -17.31 -21.34
N VAL A 144 6.04 -17.91 -20.36
CA VAL A 144 5.86 -19.36 -20.24
C VAL A 144 4.38 -19.76 -20.17
N GLN A 145 3.46 -18.80 -20.34
CA GLN A 145 2.00 -18.98 -20.28
C GLN A 145 1.50 -19.65 -18.98
N VAL A 146 2.18 -19.41 -17.86
CA VAL A 146 1.72 -19.86 -16.54
C VAL A 146 0.48 -19.09 -16.15
N PRO A 147 -0.62 -19.75 -15.73
CA PRO A 147 -1.84 -19.06 -15.33
C PRO A 147 -1.62 -18.13 -14.13
N ASN A 148 -2.23 -16.94 -14.13
CA ASN A 148 -2.18 -16.00 -12.99
C ASN A 148 -2.68 -16.65 -11.68
N SER A 149 -3.59 -17.60 -11.77
CA SER A 149 -4.10 -18.35 -10.62
C SER A 149 -3.02 -19.03 -9.78
N LEU A 150 -1.89 -19.39 -10.38
CA LEU A 150 -0.75 -19.97 -9.66
C LEU A 150 -0.03 -18.91 -8.81
N ILE A 151 0.07 -17.70 -9.32
CA ILE A 151 0.67 -16.55 -8.60
C ILE A 151 -0.23 -16.15 -7.44
N ASP A 152 -1.55 -16.08 -7.69
CA ASP A 152 -2.55 -15.79 -6.65
C ASP A 152 -2.56 -16.86 -5.57
N ALA A 153 -2.38 -18.15 -5.95
CA ALA A 153 -2.27 -19.25 -5.01
C ALA A 153 -1.01 -19.13 -4.13
N ILE A 154 0.15 -18.76 -4.71
CA ILE A 154 1.39 -18.53 -3.95
C ILE A 154 1.22 -17.35 -3.00
N LEU A 155 0.64 -16.24 -3.46
CA LEU A 155 0.35 -15.09 -2.61
C LEU A 155 -0.60 -15.46 -1.48
N GLY A 156 -1.67 -16.20 -1.76
CA GLY A 156 -2.62 -16.69 -0.76
C GLY A 156 -1.95 -17.59 0.29
N LEU A 157 -1.03 -18.44 -0.15
CA LEU A 157 -0.27 -19.34 0.73
C LEU A 157 0.71 -18.55 1.64
N VAL A 158 1.39 -17.54 1.08
CA VAL A 158 2.24 -16.63 1.86
C VAL A 158 1.40 -15.88 2.92
N VAL A 159 0.22 -15.37 2.55
CA VAL A 159 -0.71 -14.73 3.50
C VAL A 159 -1.09 -15.67 4.63
N LEU A 160 -1.46 -16.91 4.30
CA LEU A 160 -1.88 -17.92 5.27
C LEU A 160 -0.76 -18.21 6.28
N PHE A 161 0.49 -18.37 5.82
CA PHE A 161 1.63 -18.59 6.71
C PHE A 161 1.95 -17.35 7.57
N VAL A 162 1.88 -16.15 7.01
CA VAL A 162 2.15 -14.91 7.74
C VAL A 162 1.11 -14.66 8.82
N VAL A 163 -0.17 -14.80 8.49
CA VAL A 163 -1.26 -14.65 9.46
C VAL A 163 -1.21 -15.77 10.50
N GLY A 164 -0.94 -17.00 10.08
CA GLY A 164 -0.81 -18.14 10.99
C GLY A 164 0.39 -18.05 11.94
N SER A 165 1.47 -17.37 11.55
CA SER A 165 2.63 -17.14 12.42
C SER A 165 2.42 -16.00 13.42
N ALA A 166 1.42 -15.15 13.22
CA ALA A 166 1.08 -14.01 14.09
C ALA A 166 0.04 -14.36 15.17
N LEU A 167 -0.54 -15.58 15.11
CA LEU A 167 -1.47 -16.14 16.10
C LEU A 167 -0.73 -17.02 17.11
#